data_e0f864fa84e2e28cd68eb3cc5a5f0755
#
_entry.id   e0f864fa84e2e28cd68eb3cc5a5f0755
#
_cell.length_a   1.000
_cell.length_b   1.000
_cell.length_c   1.000
_cell.angle_alpha   90.00
_cell.angle_beta   90.00
_cell.angle_gamma   90.00
#
_symmetry.space_group_name_H-M   'P 1'
#
loop_
_entity.id
_entity.type
_entity.pdbx_description
1 polymer ?
#
loop_
_entity_poly.entity_id
_entity_poly.type
_entity_poly.pdbx_seq_one_letter_code
_entity_poly.pdbx_strand_id
1 'polypeptide(L)'
;MSSKEELFAHLDEHGYVVLKGVLTVNQVGALRERSIELIKKERELGAQLYLDNRSQRVWNLVNKGKIFADMMQHPSVLEFQEYLLGNNCTLSSFTVNLIGPGSPVSELHIDYPLSNLPTPHPSFALCANSVYLLDDFSLENGATRLIPGSHKRGYGPSPGEMYDDVIPVTGKKGDIVIVHGHIWHSSGRKSH
;
A
#
# COMPACT_ATOMS: atom_id res chain seq x y z
N MET A 1 17.80 12.89 8.81
CA MET A 1 16.78 11.82 8.91
C MET A 1 15.81 12.23 10.00
N SER A 2 14.52 12.12 9.76
CA SER A 2 13.50 12.37 10.79
C SER A 2 13.69 11.43 11.97
N SER A 3 13.42 11.89 13.19
CA SER A 3 13.40 11.01 14.36
C SER A 3 12.23 10.03 14.27
N LYS A 4 12.25 8.97 15.05
CA LYS A 4 11.16 8.00 15.13
C LYS A 4 9.87 8.67 15.61
N GLU A 5 9.97 9.53 16.59
CA GLU A 5 8.87 10.30 17.16
C GLU A 5 8.22 11.21 16.09
N GLU A 6 9.03 11.83 15.23
CA GLU A 6 8.52 12.64 14.10
C GLU A 6 7.77 11.78 13.07
N LEU A 7 8.25 10.55 12.81
CA LEU A 7 7.58 9.62 11.89
C LEU A 7 6.23 9.14 12.45
N PHE A 8 6.14 8.81 13.74
CA PHE A 8 4.89 8.47 14.39
C PHE A 8 3.91 9.65 14.42
N ALA A 9 4.38 10.85 14.79
CA ALA A 9 3.57 12.05 14.78
C ALA A 9 3.02 12.35 13.36
N HIS A 10 3.83 12.17 12.32
CA HIS A 10 3.39 12.32 10.93
C HIS A 10 2.32 11.28 10.56
N LEU A 11 2.49 10.04 10.98
CA LEU A 11 1.51 8.98 10.75
C LEU A 11 0.18 9.28 11.45
N ASP A 12 0.21 9.76 12.70
CA ASP A 12 -0.99 10.14 13.45
C ASP A 12 -1.70 11.35 12.85
N GLU A 13 -0.95 12.30 12.34
CA GLU A 13 -1.51 13.52 11.76
C GLU A 13 -2.10 13.27 10.37
N HIS A 14 -1.35 12.59 9.53
CA HIS A 14 -1.65 12.48 8.10
C HIS A 14 -2.21 11.12 7.67
N GLY A 15 -2.11 10.08 8.53
CA GLY A 15 -2.58 8.73 8.23
C GLY A 15 -1.64 7.90 7.36
N TYR A 16 -0.47 8.41 7.04
CA TYR A 16 0.57 7.68 6.31
C TYR A 16 1.96 8.19 6.69
N VAL A 17 2.99 7.38 6.42
CA VAL A 17 4.38 7.80 6.52
C VAL A 17 5.25 7.04 5.52
N VAL A 18 6.30 7.67 5.01
CA VAL A 18 7.26 7.04 4.09
C VAL A 18 8.58 6.81 4.79
N LEU A 19 8.89 5.55 5.03
CA LEU A 19 10.16 5.11 5.60
C LEU A 19 11.20 5.02 4.49
N LYS A 20 12.23 5.86 4.55
CA LYS A 20 13.20 5.99 3.47
C LYS A 20 14.33 4.96 3.54
N GLY A 21 14.64 4.33 2.39
CA GLY A 21 15.80 3.47 2.21
C GLY A 21 15.84 2.24 3.13
N VAL A 22 14.67 1.68 3.46
CA VAL A 22 14.56 0.54 4.39
C VAL A 22 15.11 -0.73 3.77
N LEU A 23 14.81 -0.98 2.48
CA LEU A 23 15.30 -2.14 1.77
C LEU A 23 16.61 -1.83 1.05
N THR A 24 17.54 -2.74 1.11
CA THR A 24 18.78 -2.69 0.32
C THR A 24 18.50 -2.92 -1.17
N VAL A 25 19.40 -2.47 -2.03
CA VAL A 25 19.30 -2.68 -3.48
C VAL A 25 19.17 -4.18 -3.84
N ASN A 26 19.89 -5.05 -3.12
CA ASN A 26 19.82 -6.50 -3.33
C ASN A 26 18.45 -7.07 -2.94
N GLN A 27 17.86 -6.62 -1.82
CA GLN A 27 16.51 -7.04 -1.41
C GLN A 27 15.46 -6.60 -2.43
N VAL A 28 15.52 -5.34 -2.87
CA VAL A 28 14.61 -4.83 -3.92
C VAL A 28 14.76 -5.63 -5.21
N GLY A 29 15.98 -5.89 -5.66
CA GLY A 29 16.26 -6.68 -6.86
C GLY A 29 15.64 -8.08 -6.80
N ALA A 30 15.91 -8.81 -5.72
CA ALA A 30 15.42 -10.17 -5.52
C ALA A 30 13.89 -10.22 -5.39
N LEU A 31 13.27 -9.29 -4.64
CA LEU A 31 11.81 -9.19 -4.51
C LEU A 31 11.16 -8.89 -5.86
N ARG A 32 11.73 -7.96 -6.62
CA ARG A 32 11.22 -7.56 -7.93
C ARG A 32 11.30 -8.70 -8.95
N GLU A 33 12.44 -9.37 -9.03
CA GLU A 33 12.65 -10.52 -9.91
C GLU A 33 11.64 -11.63 -9.61
N ARG A 34 11.52 -12.03 -8.34
CA ARG A 34 10.57 -13.06 -7.93
C ARG A 34 9.11 -12.65 -8.17
N SER A 35 8.78 -11.39 -7.96
CA SER A 35 7.44 -10.85 -8.24
C SER A 35 7.10 -10.93 -9.73
N ILE A 36 8.02 -10.55 -10.61
CA ILE A 36 7.82 -10.61 -12.06
C ILE A 36 7.66 -12.06 -12.54
N GLU A 37 8.45 -12.98 -12.00
CA GLU A 37 8.32 -14.41 -12.29
C GLU A 37 6.91 -14.92 -11.95
N LEU A 38 6.42 -14.61 -10.76
CA LEU A 38 5.07 -15.00 -10.31
C LEU A 38 3.97 -14.38 -11.17
N ILE A 39 4.09 -13.10 -11.50
CA ILE A 39 3.15 -12.39 -12.38
C ILE A 39 3.05 -13.09 -13.74
N LYS A 40 4.19 -13.42 -14.37
CA LYS A 40 4.21 -14.13 -15.66
C LYS A 40 3.55 -15.49 -15.55
N LYS A 41 3.96 -16.28 -14.56
CA LYS A 41 3.42 -17.63 -14.33
C LYS A 41 1.90 -17.63 -14.09
N GLU A 42 1.39 -16.73 -13.25
CA GLU A 42 -0.03 -16.67 -12.98
C GLU A 42 -0.82 -16.14 -14.19
N ARG A 43 -0.24 -15.26 -14.99
CA ARG A 43 -0.86 -14.78 -16.23
C ARG A 43 -1.05 -15.92 -17.24
N GLU A 44 -0.05 -16.81 -17.39
CA GLU A 44 -0.14 -18.01 -18.22
C GLU A 44 -1.24 -18.97 -17.74
N LEU A 45 -1.55 -18.96 -16.44
CA LEU A 45 -2.61 -19.75 -15.82
C LEU A 45 -3.99 -19.06 -15.82
N GLY A 46 -4.12 -17.91 -16.49
CA GLY A 46 -5.38 -17.18 -16.59
C GLY A 46 -5.68 -16.25 -15.43
N ALA A 47 -4.65 -15.65 -14.83
CA ALA A 47 -4.85 -14.66 -13.76
C ALA A 47 -5.80 -13.54 -14.17
N GLN A 48 -6.73 -13.19 -13.28
CA GLN A 48 -7.63 -12.07 -13.49
C GLN A 48 -6.86 -10.74 -13.53
N LEU A 49 -7.10 -9.96 -14.56
CA LEU A 49 -6.58 -8.61 -14.71
C LEU A 49 -7.63 -7.59 -14.26
N TYR A 50 -7.18 -6.40 -13.86
CA TYR A 50 -8.03 -5.28 -13.45
C TYR A 50 -7.49 -3.96 -14.00
N LEU A 51 -8.18 -2.85 -13.77
CA LEU A 51 -7.87 -1.53 -14.36
C LEU A 51 -7.69 -1.63 -15.89
N ASP A 52 -8.78 -1.85 -16.60
CA ASP A 52 -8.84 -2.03 -18.06
C ASP A 52 -7.96 -3.19 -18.56
N ASN A 53 -7.88 -4.27 -17.79
CA ASN A 53 -7.04 -5.45 -18.09
C ASN A 53 -5.54 -5.14 -18.21
N ARG A 54 -5.07 -4.07 -17.57
CA ARG A 54 -3.68 -3.62 -17.64
C ARG A 54 -2.88 -3.94 -16.39
N SER A 55 -3.56 -4.17 -15.28
CA SER A 55 -2.95 -4.43 -13.97
C SER A 55 -3.21 -5.85 -13.50
N GLN A 56 -2.34 -6.38 -12.67
CA GLN A 56 -2.43 -7.73 -12.13
C GLN A 56 -2.05 -7.74 -10.65
N ARG A 57 -2.74 -8.57 -9.87
CA ARG A 57 -2.40 -8.84 -8.48
C ARG A 57 -2.02 -10.30 -8.31
N VAL A 58 -0.91 -10.55 -7.59
CA VAL A 58 -0.50 -11.88 -7.13
C VAL A 58 -0.80 -11.98 -5.64
N TRP A 59 -1.60 -12.96 -5.26
CA TRP A 59 -2.07 -13.16 -3.90
C TRP A 59 -1.22 -14.19 -3.13
N ASN A 60 -1.36 -14.21 -1.79
CA ASN A 60 -0.77 -15.23 -0.91
C ASN A 60 0.75 -15.34 -1.04
N LEU A 61 1.47 -14.23 -1.05
CA LEU A 61 2.92 -14.20 -1.22
C LEU A 61 3.65 -15.00 -0.14
N VAL A 62 3.10 -15.12 1.06
CA VAL A 62 3.68 -15.90 2.17
C VAL A 62 4.05 -17.32 1.74
N ASN A 63 3.22 -17.93 0.87
CA ASN A 63 3.44 -19.28 0.36
C ASN A 63 4.24 -19.34 -0.95
N LYS A 64 4.76 -18.19 -1.43
CA LYS A 64 5.40 -18.08 -2.75
C LYS A 64 6.90 -17.83 -2.69
N GLY A 65 7.49 -17.98 -1.51
CA GLY A 65 8.94 -17.91 -1.30
C GLY A 65 9.33 -17.28 0.03
N LYS A 66 10.43 -17.78 0.59
CA LYS A 66 10.98 -17.31 1.88
C LYS A 66 11.22 -15.80 1.89
N ILE A 67 11.62 -15.22 0.76
CA ILE A 67 11.86 -13.77 0.64
C ILE A 67 10.64 -12.93 1.04
N PHE A 68 9.44 -13.39 0.72
CA PHE A 68 8.21 -12.70 1.13
C PHE A 68 7.89 -12.92 2.62
N ALA A 69 8.14 -14.13 3.14
CA ALA A 69 7.99 -14.42 4.56
C ALA A 69 8.94 -13.57 5.42
N ASP A 70 10.15 -13.33 4.94
CA ASP A 70 11.12 -12.46 5.60
C ASP A 70 10.64 -10.99 5.60
N MET A 71 10.02 -10.53 4.51
CA MET A 71 9.52 -9.16 4.41
C MET A 71 8.33 -8.88 5.33
N MET A 72 7.39 -9.81 5.49
CA MET A 72 6.26 -9.60 6.39
C MET A 72 6.68 -9.45 7.86
N GLN A 73 7.89 -9.93 8.21
CA GLN A 73 8.47 -9.85 9.55
C GLN A 73 9.55 -8.76 9.66
N HIS A 74 9.63 -7.85 8.68
CA HIS A 74 10.65 -6.80 8.68
C HIS A 74 10.49 -5.90 9.92
N PRO A 75 11.52 -5.76 10.80
CA PRO A 75 11.38 -5.07 12.08
C PRO A 75 10.85 -3.64 11.94
N SER A 76 11.37 -2.88 10.97
CA SER A 76 10.90 -1.50 10.73
C SER A 76 9.43 -1.43 10.31
N VAL A 77 8.86 -2.50 9.78
CA VAL A 77 7.44 -2.55 9.41
C VAL A 77 6.60 -2.97 10.60
N LEU A 78 7.02 -4.04 11.30
CA LEU A 78 6.29 -4.53 12.48
C LEU A 78 6.13 -3.43 13.53
N GLU A 79 7.16 -2.64 13.76
CA GLU A 79 7.12 -1.54 14.73
C GLU A 79 5.96 -0.55 14.45
N PHE A 80 5.74 -0.15 13.19
CA PHE A 80 4.65 0.74 12.80
C PHE A 80 3.29 0.03 12.78
N GLN A 81 3.26 -1.25 12.42
CA GLN A 81 2.03 -2.04 12.47
C GLN A 81 1.58 -2.26 13.92
N GLU A 82 2.49 -2.59 14.82
CA GLU A 82 2.21 -2.73 16.25
C GLU A 82 1.82 -1.41 16.91
N TYR A 83 2.40 -0.30 16.47
CA TYR A 83 2.00 1.04 16.92
C TYR A 83 0.54 1.34 16.58
N LEU A 84 0.10 1.02 15.37
CA LEU A 84 -1.29 1.26 14.92
C LEU A 84 -2.29 0.25 15.47
N LEU A 85 -1.92 -1.03 15.54
CA LEU A 85 -2.84 -2.16 15.73
C LEU A 85 -2.65 -2.89 17.07
N GLY A 86 -1.57 -2.59 17.80
CA GLY A 86 -1.18 -3.32 18.99
C GLY A 86 -0.38 -4.60 18.69
N ASN A 87 0.26 -5.17 19.73
CA ASN A 87 1.24 -6.25 19.63
C ASN A 87 0.65 -7.61 19.16
N ASN A 88 -0.67 -7.75 19.10
CA ASN A 88 -1.36 -8.96 18.66
C ASN A 88 -1.91 -8.83 17.23
N CYS A 89 -1.38 -7.90 16.43
CA CYS A 89 -1.81 -7.75 15.05
C CYS A 89 -1.49 -9.01 14.23
N THR A 90 -2.37 -9.32 13.28
CA THR A 90 -2.25 -10.49 12.41
C THR A 90 -2.18 -10.08 10.95
N LEU A 91 -1.40 -10.83 10.16
CA LEU A 91 -1.35 -10.60 8.72
C LEU A 91 -2.66 -11.04 8.07
N SER A 92 -3.38 -10.10 7.47
CA SER A 92 -4.59 -10.37 6.70
C SER A 92 -4.28 -10.86 5.29
N SER A 93 -3.41 -10.14 4.57
CA SER A 93 -2.99 -10.51 3.22
C SER A 93 -1.61 -9.96 2.89
N PHE A 94 -0.93 -10.63 1.95
CA PHE A 94 0.31 -10.13 1.37
C PHE A 94 0.29 -10.37 -0.13
N THR A 95 0.38 -9.29 -0.92
CA THR A 95 0.18 -9.31 -2.37
C THR A 95 1.24 -8.49 -3.09
N VAL A 96 1.50 -8.85 -4.36
CA VAL A 96 2.16 -7.95 -5.32
C VAL A 96 1.10 -7.32 -6.21
N ASN A 97 1.20 -6.01 -6.39
CA ASN A 97 0.39 -5.26 -7.35
C ASN A 97 1.28 -4.77 -8.50
N LEU A 98 1.00 -5.24 -9.69
CA LEU A 98 1.57 -4.70 -10.92
C LEU A 98 0.56 -3.72 -11.54
N ILE A 99 0.92 -2.45 -11.60
CA ILE A 99 0.17 -1.44 -12.36
C ILE A 99 0.78 -1.38 -13.75
N GLY A 100 0.02 -1.78 -14.75
CA GLY A 100 0.50 -1.84 -16.13
C GLY A 100 0.43 -0.49 -16.86
N PRO A 101 1.18 -0.31 -17.95
CA PRO A 101 1.14 0.92 -18.75
C PRO A 101 -0.26 1.25 -19.24
N GLY A 102 -0.66 2.52 -19.13
CA GLY A 102 -1.97 3.01 -19.52
C GLY A 102 -3.10 2.68 -18.54
N SER A 103 -2.80 2.09 -17.36
CA SER A 103 -3.82 1.86 -16.34
C SER A 103 -4.46 3.18 -15.88
N PRO A 104 -5.79 3.25 -15.78
CA PRO A 104 -6.48 4.43 -15.28
C PRO A 104 -6.26 4.61 -13.77
N VAL A 105 -6.66 5.76 -13.26
CA VAL A 105 -6.80 5.99 -11.81
C VAL A 105 -7.93 5.12 -11.30
N SER A 106 -7.72 4.44 -10.17
CA SER A 106 -8.83 3.77 -9.48
C SER A 106 -9.63 4.75 -8.61
N GLU A 107 -10.85 4.39 -8.28
CA GLU A 107 -11.66 5.18 -7.34
C GLU A 107 -11.01 5.27 -5.96
N LEU A 108 -11.20 6.41 -5.30
CA LEU A 108 -10.86 6.56 -3.90
C LEU A 108 -11.72 5.63 -3.04
N HIS A 109 -11.09 4.96 -2.10
CA HIS A 109 -11.75 4.02 -1.19
C HIS A 109 -11.02 3.97 0.16
N ILE A 110 -11.66 3.36 1.13
CA ILE A 110 -11.04 2.80 2.32
C ILE A 110 -10.99 1.28 2.16
N ASP A 111 -10.07 0.63 2.86
CA ASP A 111 -9.91 -0.82 2.71
C ASP A 111 -11.11 -1.61 3.24
N TYR A 112 -11.35 -2.76 2.61
CA TYR A 112 -12.23 -3.79 3.16
C TYR A 112 -11.57 -4.42 4.42
N PRO A 113 -12.30 -4.70 5.53
CA PRO A 113 -13.76 -4.63 5.66
C PRO A 113 -14.33 -3.28 6.11
N LEU A 114 -13.50 -2.24 6.28
CA LEU A 114 -13.91 -0.95 6.84
C LEU A 114 -15.03 -0.28 6.05
N SER A 115 -14.98 -0.40 4.71
CA SER A 115 -16.01 0.15 3.82
C SER A 115 -17.43 -0.38 4.09
N ASN A 116 -17.55 -1.51 4.80
CA ASN A 116 -18.82 -2.15 5.14
C ASN A 116 -19.26 -1.91 6.59
N LEU A 117 -18.46 -1.20 7.36
CA LEU A 117 -18.83 -0.87 8.74
C LEU A 117 -19.80 0.32 8.78
N PRO A 118 -20.70 0.34 9.77
CA PRO A 118 -21.55 1.51 9.99
C PRO A 118 -20.71 2.71 10.41
N THR A 119 -21.12 3.89 9.98
CA THR A 119 -20.51 5.17 10.38
C THR A 119 -21.14 5.69 11.69
N PRO A 120 -20.38 6.42 12.52
CA PRO A 120 -18.98 6.75 12.34
C PRO A 120 -18.06 5.55 12.57
N HIS A 121 -16.98 5.45 11.78
CA HIS A 121 -15.94 4.46 12.04
C HIS A 121 -15.22 4.76 13.36
N PRO A 122 -14.62 3.75 14.02
CA PRO A 122 -13.85 3.97 15.23
C PRO A 122 -12.66 4.89 14.99
N SER A 123 -12.22 5.62 16.02
CA SER A 123 -11.07 6.52 15.94
C SER A 123 -9.71 5.79 15.98
N PHE A 124 -9.69 4.49 16.31
CA PHE A 124 -8.49 3.66 16.31
C PHE A 124 -8.41 2.82 15.03
N ALA A 125 -7.20 2.43 14.64
CA ALA A 125 -6.99 1.62 13.45
C ALA A 125 -7.52 0.19 13.64
N LEU A 126 -8.31 -0.30 12.67
CA LEU A 126 -8.75 -1.70 12.59
C LEU A 126 -7.90 -2.51 11.61
N CYS A 127 -7.26 -1.85 10.68
CA CYS A 127 -6.23 -2.42 9.80
C CYS A 127 -5.20 -1.35 9.42
N ALA A 128 -4.08 -1.80 8.92
CA ALA A 128 -3.02 -0.94 8.40
C ALA A 128 -2.28 -1.67 7.28
N ASN A 129 -1.74 -0.92 6.34
CA ASN A 129 -1.01 -1.46 5.20
C ASN A 129 0.45 -1.03 5.20
N SER A 130 1.29 -1.89 4.63
CA SER A 130 2.68 -1.58 4.30
C SER A 130 2.93 -1.82 2.82
N VAL A 131 3.29 -0.77 2.10
CA VAL A 131 3.57 -0.83 0.66
C VAL A 131 5.07 -0.77 0.44
N TYR A 132 5.66 -1.88 0.02
CA TYR A 132 7.08 -2.00 -0.31
C TYR A 132 7.30 -1.53 -1.74
N LEU A 133 8.07 -0.47 -1.92
CA LEU A 133 8.33 0.12 -3.22
C LEU A 133 9.42 -0.68 -3.96
N LEU A 134 9.03 -1.49 -4.92
CA LEU A 134 9.94 -2.24 -5.78
C LEU A 134 10.35 -1.46 -7.04
N ASP A 135 9.62 -0.41 -7.37
CA ASP A 135 9.91 0.62 -8.36
C ASP A 135 9.72 2.01 -7.74
N ASP A 136 10.28 3.05 -8.36
CA ASP A 136 10.08 4.42 -7.89
C ASP A 136 8.59 4.81 -8.00
N PHE A 137 8.04 5.37 -6.94
CA PHE A 137 6.70 5.94 -6.97
C PHE A 137 6.76 7.40 -7.42
N SER A 138 6.10 7.68 -8.54
CA SER A 138 5.94 9.03 -9.10
C SER A 138 4.52 9.22 -9.63
N LEU A 139 4.16 10.47 -9.90
CA LEU A 139 2.85 10.80 -10.48
C LEU A 139 2.57 10.03 -11.78
N GLU A 140 3.61 9.68 -12.54
CA GLU A 140 3.52 9.11 -13.89
C GLU A 140 3.48 7.57 -13.92
N ASN A 141 3.92 6.91 -12.85
CA ASN A 141 4.07 5.45 -12.84
C ASN A 141 3.07 4.70 -11.94
N GLY A 142 1.94 5.32 -11.62
CA GLY A 142 0.87 4.65 -10.89
C GLY A 142 1.03 4.68 -9.37
N ALA A 143 1.79 5.63 -8.83
CA ALA A 143 1.95 5.79 -7.40
C ALA A 143 0.60 5.89 -6.69
N THR A 144 0.51 5.29 -5.50
CA THR A 144 -0.66 5.42 -4.63
C THR A 144 -0.97 6.89 -4.41
N ARG A 145 -2.25 7.24 -4.50
CA ARG A 145 -2.78 8.56 -4.19
C ARG A 145 -3.60 8.46 -2.91
N LEU A 146 -3.57 9.47 -2.08
CA LEU A 146 -4.32 9.50 -0.84
C LEU A 146 -4.70 10.94 -0.44
N ILE A 147 -5.63 11.04 0.51
CA ILE A 147 -6.01 12.32 1.14
C ILE A 147 -5.42 12.33 2.56
N PRO A 148 -4.39 13.15 2.84
CA PRO A 148 -3.81 13.24 4.18
C PRO A 148 -4.86 13.61 5.23
N GLY A 149 -4.82 12.94 6.38
CA GLY A 149 -5.75 13.19 7.47
C GLY A 149 -7.16 12.63 7.30
N SER A 150 -7.50 12.04 6.14
CA SER A 150 -8.84 11.50 5.87
C SER A 150 -9.24 10.34 6.81
N HIS A 151 -8.26 9.63 7.38
CA HIS A 151 -8.50 8.57 8.36
C HIS A 151 -9.23 9.06 9.63
N LYS A 152 -9.22 10.37 9.91
CA LYS A 152 -9.91 11.01 11.05
C LYS A 152 -11.37 11.36 10.76
N ARG A 153 -11.83 11.23 9.50
CA ARG A 153 -13.19 11.65 9.10
C ARG A 153 -14.30 10.74 9.62
N GLY A 154 -13.99 9.50 9.97
CA GLY A 154 -14.95 8.53 10.50
C GLY A 154 -15.93 7.95 9.46
N TYR A 155 -15.67 8.17 8.17
CA TYR A 155 -16.45 7.63 7.03
C TYR A 155 -15.55 7.48 5.80
N GLY A 156 -16.02 6.76 4.78
CA GLY A 156 -15.34 6.60 3.51
C GLY A 156 -15.68 7.68 2.49
N PRO A 157 -14.95 7.75 1.36
CA PRO A 157 -15.27 8.69 0.28
C PRO A 157 -16.60 8.33 -0.39
N SER A 158 -17.31 9.34 -0.90
CA SER A 158 -18.52 9.12 -1.69
C SER A 158 -18.16 8.63 -3.12
N PRO A 159 -18.81 7.59 -3.63
CA PRO A 159 -18.57 7.14 -5.00
C PRO A 159 -18.80 8.24 -6.03
N GLY A 160 -17.85 8.40 -6.96
CA GLY A 160 -17.94 9.39 -8.05
C GLY A 160 -17.67 10.84 -7.64
N GLU A 161 -17.44 11.12 -6.37
CA GLU A 161 -17.09 12.47 -5.90
C GLU A 161 -15.62 12.78 -6.20
N MET A 162 -15.34 14.01 -6.61
CA MET A 162 -13.99 14.52 -6.85
C MET A 162 -13.49 15.30 -5.63
N TYR A 163 -12.23 15.07 -5.27
CA TYR A 163 -11.57 15.69 -4.13
C TYR A 163 -10.29 16.38 -4.58
N ASP A 164 -10.13 17.64 -4.23
CA ASP A 164 -8.98 18.46 -4.65
C ASP A 164 -7.73 18.27 -3.77
N ASP A 165 -7.90 17.67 -2.59
CA ASP A 165 -6.85 17.43 -1.60
C ASP A 165 -6.13 16.06 -1.78
N VAL A 166 -6.36 15.38 -2.90
CA VAL A 166 -5.71 14.11 -3.24
C VAL A 166 -4.27 14.36 -3.69
N ILE A 167 -3.32 13.77 -2.99
CA ILE A 167 -1.89 13.85 -3.34
C ILE A 167 -1.31 12.50 -3.74
N PRO A 168 -0.32 12.45 -4.65
CA PRO A 168 0.45 11.23 -4.90
C PRO A 168 1.46 10.99 -3.77
N VAL A 169 1.62 9.75 -3.35
CA VAL A 169 2.70 9.34 -2.45
C VAL A 169 3.96 9.12 -3.30
N THR A 170 4.95 9.97 -3.14
CA THR A 170 6.22 9.84 -3.87
C THR A 170 7.27 9.14 -3.01
N GLY A 171 8.07 8.28 -3.65
CA GLY A 171 9.13 7.53 -2.98
C GLY A 171 10.06 6.86 -3.97
N LYS A 172 11.18 6.36 -3.47
CA LYS A 172 12.16 5.61 -4.25
C LYS A 172 12.02 4.12 -3.98
N LYS A 173 12.43 3.30 -4.93
CA LYS A 173 12.54 1.86 -4.72
C LYS A 173 13.40 1.58 -3.48
N GLY A 174 12.91 0.71 -2.61
CA GLY A 174 13.51 0.45 -1.29
C GLY A 174 12.89 1.25 -0.14
N ASP A 175 12.08 2.27 -0.43
CA ASP A 175 11.24 2.92 0.58
C ASP A 175 10.05 2.02 0.93
N ILE A 176 9.45 2.24 2.10
CA ILE A 176 8.21 1.57 2.52
C ILE A 176 7.20 2.64 2.93
N VAL A 177 5.99 2.54 2.44
CA VAL A 177 4.88 3.41 2.87
C VAL A 177 4.02 2.65 3.87
N ILE A 178 3.90 3.20 5.08
CA ILE A 178 2.93 2.72 6.08
C ILE A 178 1.67 3.55 5.97
N VAL A 179 0.53 2.90 5.99
CA VAL A 179 -0.77 3.53 5.71
C VAL A 179 -1.79 3.06 6.75
N HIS A 180 -2.45 4.01 7.41
CA HIS A 180 -3.60 3.74 8.27
C HIS A 180 -4.78 3.26 7.43
N GLY A 181 -5.45 2.17 7.82
CA GLY A 181 -6.48 1.54 7.00
C GLY A 181 -7.70 2.39 6.69
N HIS A 182 -7.99 3.41 7.50
CA HIS A 182 -9.09 4.34 7.27
C HIS A 182 -8.75 5.48 6.30
N ILE A 183 -7.50 5.59 5.82
CA ILE A 183 -7.14 6.66 4.89
C ILE A 183 -7.81 6.44 3.54
N TRP A 184 -8.30 7.49 2.94
CA TRP A 184 -8.86 7.47 1.60
C TRP A 184 -7.73 7.41 0.59
N HIS A 185 -7.68 6.34 -0.21
CA HIS A 185 -6.59 6.12 -1.13
C HIS A 185 -7.05 5.47 -2.44
N SER A 186 -6.18 5.50 -3.43
CA SER A 186 -6.41 4.92 -4.75
C SER A 186 -5.08 4.63 -5.46
N SER A 187 -5.13 3.80 -6.51
CA SER A 187 -4.00 3.70 -7.45
C SER A 187 -3.97 4.91 -8.38
N GLY A 188 -2.79 5.46 -8.61
CA GLY A 188 -2.59 6.53 -9.58
C GLY A 188 -2.60 6.00 -11.03
N ARG A 189 -2.65 6.94 -12.00
CA ARG A 189 -2.48 6.61 -13.41
C ARG A 189 -1.04 6.18 -13.68
N LYS A 190 -0.88 5.16 -14.52
CA LYS A 190 0.42 4.85 -15.10
C LYS A 190 0.43 5.26 -16.58
N SER A 191 1.25 6.25 -16.90
CA SER A 191 1.28 6.85 -18.25
C SER A 191 2.03 5.98 -19.27
N HIS A 192 3.08 5.28 -18.84
CA HIS A 192 3.96 4.49 -19.71
C HIS A 192 4.30 3.13 -19.12
#